data_4921245aaeb4630d7fc0c0d2706a59cd
#
_entry.id   4921245aaeb4630d7fc0c0d2706a59cd
#
_cell.length_a   1.000
_cell.length_b   1.000
_cell.length_c   1.000
_cell.angle_alpha   90.00
_cell.angle_beta   90.00
_cell.angle_gamma   90.00
#
_symmetry.space_group_name_H-M   'P 1'
#
loop_
_entity.id
_entity.type
_entity.pdbx_description
1 polymer ?
#
loop_
_entity_poly.entity_id
_entity_poly.type
_entity_poly.pdbx_seq_one_letter_code
_entity_poly.pdbx_strand_id
1 'polypeptide(L)'
;SQGFIEPLEATALDMVQETVARFIEAANKGNFTDQYRDDFNQRISKRFDAVRDYIVCHYRINTRTDTDYWLDAGPKGKVSNSLRELLTAWVSGKNITDELERQNLDAYFPSVSWNCLLGGKGIYPTDEQVRPGNELANQYDLEKISTFLKGCALNFKPHQEQLRVVRNVA
;
A
#
# COMPACT_ATOMS: atom_id res chain seq x y z
N SER A 1 -10.68 7.13 17.20
CA SER A 1 -9.35 6.61 17.59
C SER A 1 -9.20 5.09 17.43
N GLN A 2 -10.27 4.31 17.38
CA GLN A 2 -10.17 2.85 17.17
C GLN A 2 -9.70 2.47 15.76
N GLY A 3 -9.79 3.39 14.79
CA GLY A 3 -9.37 3.15 13.40
C GLY A 3 -7.95 3.60 13.07
N PHE A 4 -7.21 4.16 14.03
CA PHE A 4 -5.87 4.64 13.80
C PHE A 4 -4.84 3.54 14.09
N ILE A 5 -4.12 3.11 13.05
CA ILE A 5 -3.01 2.16 13.19
C ILE A 5 -1.71 2.96 13.36
N GLU A 6 -1.39 3.80 12.38
CA GLU A 6 -0.27 4.73 12.46
C GLU A 6 -0.32 5.75 11.29
N PRO A 7 0.52 6.84 11.30
CA PRO A 7 0.46 7.88 10.26
C PRO A 7 1.00 7.47 8.88
N LEU A 8 1.74 6.38 8.78
CA LEU A 8 2.28 5.91 7.50
C LEU A 8 1.13 5.62 6.51
N GLU A 9 1.26 6.07 5.26
CA GLU A 9 0.25 5.94 4.21
C GLU A 9 -1.09 6.67 4.48
N ALA A 10 -1.20 7.42 5.58
CA ALA A 10 -2.37 8.25 5.92
C ALA A 10 -3.72 7.50 5.85
N THR A 11 -3.73 6.20 6.09
CA THR A 11 -4.91 5.33 5.93
C THR A 11 -6.02 5.58 6.95
N ALA A 12 -5.74 6.29 8.03
CA ALA A 12 -6.68 6.47 9.13
C ALA A 12 -7.98 7.19 8.72
N LEU A 13 -7.88 8.26 7.92
CA LEU A 13 -9.05 9.00 7.45
C LEU A 13 -9.88 8.15 6.48
N ASP A 14 -9.25 7.46 5.56
CA ASP A 14 -9.90 6.54 4.64
C ASP A 14 -10.63 5.42 5.39
N MET A 15 -10.00 4.84 6.40
CA MET A 15 -10.60 3.83 7.27
C MET A 15 -11.85 4.35 8.00
N VAL A 16 -11.81 5.57 8.50
CA VAL A 16 -12.96 6.19 9.18
C VAL A 16 -14.08 6.45 8.18
N GLN A 17 -13.79 7.06 7.04
CA GLN A 17 -14.78 7.37 6.01
C GLN A 17 -15.47 6.10 5.50
N GLU A 18 -14.71 5.09 5.18
CA GLU A 18 -15.23 3.81 4.70
C GLU A 18 -16.05 3.09 5.77
N THR A 19 -15.60 3.10 7.03
CA THR A 19 -16.37 2.52 8.14
C THR A 19 -17.72 3.19 8.29
N VAL A 20 -17.78 4.53 8.25
CA VAL A 20 -19.04 5.27 8.33
C VAL A 20 -19.94 4.97 7.14
N ALA A 21 -19.41 4.99 5.93
CA ALA A 21 -20.17 4.69 4.72
C ALA A 21 -20.78 3.28 4.75
N ARG A 22 -19.99 2.28 5.11
CA ARG A 22 -20.46 0.89 5.22
C ARG A 22 -21.43 0.67 6.37
N PHE A 23 -21.26 1.38 7.47
CA PHE A 23 -22.23 1.37 8.56
C PHE A 23 -23.60 1.90 8.10
N ILE A 24 -23.62 3.05 7.44
CA ILE A 24 -24.86 3.64 6.90
C ILE A 24 -25.52 2.69 5.90
N GLU A 25 -24.74 2.10 5.00
CA GLU A 25 -25.23 1.11 4.03
C GLU A 25 -25.89 -0.09 4.74
N ALA A 26 -25.21 -0.69 5.69
CA ALA A 26 -25.70 -1.86 6.43
C ALA A 26 -26.97 -1.52 7.26
N ALA A 27 -26.96 -0.36 7.93
CA ALA A 27 -28.10 0.11 8.72
C ALA A 27 -29.34 0.35 7.85
N ASN A 28 -29.18 1.05 6.72
CA ASN A 28 -30.29 1.33 5.79
C ASN A 28 -30.82 0.03 5.18
N LYS A 29 -29.94 -0.86 4.72
CA LYS A 29 -30.32 -2.16 4.13
C LYS A 29 -31.06 -3.04 5.11
N GLY A 30 -30.70 -2.97 6.39
CA GLY A 30 -31.34 -3.70 7.49
C GLY A 30 -32.52 -2.99 8.12
N ASN A 31 -32.98 -1.84 7.60
CA ASN A 31 -34.02 -1.01 8.24
C ASN A 31 -33.70 -0.75 9.73
N PHE A 32 -32.44 -0.44 10.03
CA PHE A 32 -31.91 -0.20 11.38
C PHE A 32 -32.05 -1.38 12.35
N THR A 33 -32.11 -2.61 11.81
CA THR A 33 -31.98 -3.85 12.59
C THR A 33 -30.54 -4.36 12.56
N ASP A 34 -30.24 -5.39 13.33
CA ASP A 34 -28.92 -6.01 13.37
C ASP A 34 -28.65 -7.06 12.25
N GLN A 35 -29.58 -7.17 11.30
CA GLN A 35 -29.53 -8.17 10.21
C GLN A 35 -28.19 -8.21 9.47
N TYR A 36 -27.56 -7.05 9.22
CA TYR A 36 -26.30 -6.93 8.48
C TYR A 36 -25.11 -6.60 9.36
N ARG A 37 -25.24 -6.66 10.68
CA ARG A 37 -24.20 -6.32 11.66
C ARG A 37 -22.95 -7.18 11.49
N ASP A 38 -23.14 -8.48 11.40
CA ASP A 38 -22.01 -9.42 11.35
C ASP A 38 -21.26 -9.35 10.02
N ASP A 39 -21.96 -9.17 8.89
CA ASP A 39 -21.35 -8.91 7.58
C ASP A 39 -20.54 -7.59 7.60
N PHE A 40 -21.12 -6.53 8.16
CA PHE A 40 -20.41 -5.27 8.34
C PHE A 40 -19.14 -5.44 9.17
N ASN A 41 -19.23 -6.06 10.35
CA ASN A 41 -18.11 -6.28 11.23
C ASN A 41 -16.99 -7.10 10.56
N GLN A 42 -17.35 -8.15 9.84
CA GLN A 42 -16.40 -8.98 9.11
C GLN A 42 -15.66 -8.20 8.01
N ARG A 43 -16.38 -7.38 7.24
CA ARG A 43 -15.79 -6.53 6.19
C ARG A 43 -14.82 -5.51 6.77
N ILE A 44 -15.21 -4.84 7.85
CA ILE A 44 -14.36 -3.85 8.51
C ILE A 44 -13.13 -4.51 9.12
N SER A 45 -13.28 -5.66 9.80
CA SER A 45 -12.15 -6.41 10.36
C SER A 45 -11.15 -6.81 9.26
N LYS A 46 -11.65 -7.35 8.15
CA LYS A 46 -10.81 -7.73 6.99
C LYS A 46 -10.04 -6.53 6.43
N ARG A 47 -10.69 -5.37 6.32
CA ARG A 47 -10.02 -4.15 5.86
C ARG A 47 -8.91 -3.72 6.81
N PHE A 48 -9.17 -3.75 8.12
CA PHE A 48 -8.15 -3.46 9.13
C PHE A 48 -6.95 -4.39 9.03
N ASP A 49 -7.19 -5.68 8.87
CA ASP A 49 -6.12 -6.67 8.73
C ASP A 49 -5.29 -6.43 7.48
N ALA A 50 -5.92 -6.11 6.35
CA ALA A 50 -5.24 -5.82 5.09
C ALA A 50 -4.37 -4.53 5.18
N VAL A 51 -4.92 -3.47 5.76
CA VAL A 51 -4.19 -2.21 5.98
C VAL A 51 -3.03 -2.42 6.94
N ARG A 52 -3.27 -3.13 8.05
CA ARG A 52 -2.20 -3.49 9.00
C ARG A 52 -1.08 -4.27 8.32
N ASP A 53 -1.41 -5.25 7.49
CA ASP A 53 -0.41 -6.07 6.81
C ASP A 53 0.44 -5.25 5.82
N TYR A 54 -0.16 -4.30 5.11
CA TYR A 54 0.57 -3.39 4.24
C TYR A 54 1.54 -2.50 5.05
N ILE A 55 1.09 -1.93 6.17
CA ILE A 55 1.92 -1.14 7.08
C ILE A 55 3.03 -2.02 7.69
N VAL A 56 2.70 -3.19 8.19
CA VAL A 56 3.68 -4.14 8.76
C VAL A 56 4.74 -4.49 7.71
N CYS A 57 4.35 -4.65 6.44
CA CYS A 57 5.30 -4.91 5.37
C CYS A 57 6.37 -3.82 5.29
N HIS A 58 6.03 -2.53 5.36
CA HIS A 58 7.00 -1.43 5.32
C HIS A 58 8.10 -1.57 6.38
N TYR A 59 7.73 -2.00 7.58
CA TYR A 59 8.67 -2.20 8.68
C TYR A 59 9.49 -3.48 8.51
N ARG A 60 8.86 -4.58 8.11
CA ARG A 60 9.49 -5.90 8.01
C ARG A 60 10.49 -6.03 6.87
N ILE A 61 10.28 -5.28 5.79
CA ILE A 61 11.20 -5.22 4.66
C ILE A 61 12.19 -4.06 4.75
N ASN A 62 12.23 -3.37 5.89
CA ASN A 62 13.12 -2.26 6.10
C ASN A 62 14.57 -2.73 6.16
N THR A 63 15.47 -1.98 5.51
CA THR A 63 16.91 -2.26 5.44
C THR A 63 17.75 -1.38 6.35
N ARG A 64 17.13 -0.50 7.15
CA ARG A 64 17.83 0.36 8.10
C ARG A 64 18.32 -0.44 9.30
N THR A 65 19.55 -0.13 9.73
CA THR A 65 20.22 -0.77 10.88
C THR A 65 20.87 0.27 11.81
N ASP A 66 20.54 1.53 11.60
CA ASP A 66 21.19 2.69 12.25
C ASP A 66 20.70 2.95 13.68
N THR A 67 19.61 2.31 14.11
CA THR A 67 19.10 2.40 15.49
C THR A 67 18.48 1.08 15.93
N ASP A 68 18.41 0.86 17.26
CA ASP A 68 17.76 -0.31 17.85
C ASP A 68 16.30 -0.43 17.43
N TYR A 69 15.60 0.70 17.28
CA TYR A 69 14.22 0.72 16.78
C TYR A 69 14.09 0.02 15.43
N TRP A 70 14.95 0.35 14.46
CA TRP A 70 14.89 -0.25 13.13
C TRP A 70 15.35 -1.70 13.11
N LEU A 71 16.30 -2.06 13.99
CA LEU A 71 16.72 -3.44 14.16
C LEU A 71 15.58 -4.32 14.72
N ASP A 72 14.83 -3.81 15.68
CA ASP A 72 13.69 -4.52 16.26
C ASP A 72 12.47 -4.55 15.34
N ALA A 73 12.20 -3.43 14.64
CA ALA A 73 11.10 -3.34 13.68
C ALA A 73 11.33 -4.21 12.43
N GLY A 74 12.58 -4.59 12.14
CA GLY A 74 13.00 -5.31 10.94
C GLY A 74 12.52 -6.78 10.84
N PRO A 75 13.23 -7.64 10.11
CA PRO A 75 12.74 -8.95 9.64
C PRO A 75 12.39 -9.97 10.73
N LYS A 76 12.82 -9.78 11.96
CA LYS A 76 12.72 -10.79 13.04
C LYS A 76 11.31 -11.01 13.58
N GLY A 77 10.34 -10.15 13.28
CA GLY A 77 9.00 -10.25 13.83
C GLY A 77 8.07 -11.17 13.03
N LYS A 78 7.05 -11.68 13.71
CA LYS A 78 6.00 -12.46 13.07
C LYS A 78 5.19 -11.58 12.13
N VAL A 79 4.81 -12.12 10.99
CA VAL A 79 3.86 -11.56 10.03
C VAL A 79 2.61 -12.44 9.97
N SER A 80 1.50 -11.90 9.51
CA SER A 80 0.29 -12.68 9.26
C SER A 80 0.53 -13.74 8.20
N ASN A 81 -0.33 -14.76 8.13
CA ASN A 81 -0.27 -15.74 7.05
C ASN A 81 -0.52 -15.08 5.70
N SER A 82 -1.46 -14.15 5.63
CA SER A 82 -1.78 -13.36 4.44
C SER A 82 -0.54 -12.65 3.88
N LEU A 83 0.14 -11.86 4.72
CA LEU A 83 1.35 -11.16 4.31
C LEU A 83 2.48 -12.11 3.93
N ARG A 84 2.63 -13.24 4.64
CA ARG A 84 3.66 -14.25 4.33
C ARG A 84 3.44 -14.86 2.94
N GLU A 85 2.21 -15.22 2.60
CA GLU A 85 1.86 -15.79 1.30
C GLU A 85 2.12 -14.80 0.18
N LEU A 86 1.77 -13.52 0.38
CA LEU A 86 2.02 -12.45 -0.57
C LEU A 86 3.52 -12.21 -0.80
N LEU A 87 4.32 -12.13 0.27
CA LEU A 87 5.77 -12.02 0.17
C LEU A 87 6.39 -13.26 -0.49
N THR A 88 5.87 -14.45 -0.20
CA THR A 88 6.33 -15.69 -0.84
C THR A 88 6.03 -15.68 -2.34
N ALA A 89 4.83 -15.22 -2.75
CA ALA A 89 4.49 -15.06 -4.15
C ALA A 89 5.46 -14.10 -4.85
N TRP A 90 5.74 -12.96 -4.24
CA TRP A 90 6.67 -11.97 -4.77
C TRP A 90 8.08 -12.53 -4.96
N VAL A 91 8.71 -13.06 -3.91
CA VAL A 91 10.09 -13.56 -3.99
C VAL A 91 10.23 -14.83 -4.86
N SER A 92 9.14 -15.53 -5.11
CA SER A 92 9.09 -16.67 -6.04
C SER A 92 8.84 -16.27 -7.50
N GLY A 93 8.83 -14.97 -7.82
CA GLY A 93 8.56 -14.47 -9.17
C GLY A 93 7.14 -14.74 -9.67
N LYS A 94 6.19 -15.01 -8.78
CA LYS A 94 4.76 -15.14 -9.13
C LYS A 94 4.14 -13.77 -9.33
N ASN A 95 3.04 -13.73 -10.07
CA ASN A 95 2.26 -12.51 -10.24
C ASN A 95 1.58 -12.13 -8.91
N ILE A 96 1.95 -10.97 -8.36
CA ILE A 96 1.40 -10.49 -7.09
C ILE A 96 -0.09 -10.12 -7.22
N THR A 97 -0.54 -9.75 -8.42
CA THR A 97 -1.95 -9.44 -8.68
C THR A 97 -2.83 -10.67 -8.44
N ASP A 98 -2.42 -11.82 -8.97
CA ASP A 98 -3.16 -13.08 -8.79
C ASP A 98 -3.27 -13.46 -7.31
N GLU A 99 -2.22 -13.19 -6.53
CA GLU A 99 -2.21 -13.48 -5.10
C GLU A 99 -3.10 -12.50 -4.31
N LEU A 100 -3.10 -11.22 -4.67
CA LEU A 100 -3.99 -10.22 -4.06
C LEU A 100 -5.46 -10.54 -4.35
N GLU A 101 -5.79 -10.91 -5.58
CA GLU A 101 -7.13 -11.33 -5.98
C GLU A 101 -7.56 -12.60 -5.23
N ARG A 102 -6.69 -13.60 -5.15
CA ARG A 102 -6.95 -14.84 -4.39
C ARG A 102 -7.31 -14.57 -2.94
N GLN A 103 -6.66 -13.59 -2.32
CA GLN A 103 -6.91 -13.18 -0.94
C GLN A 103 -8.04 -12.14 -0.81
N ASN A 104 -8.55 -11.60 -1.91
CA ASN A 104 -9.46 -10.45 -1.98
C ASN A 104 -8.90 -9.22 -1.26
N LEU A 105 -7.66 -8.85 -1.55
CA LEU A 105 -6.94 -7.70 -0.97
C LEU A 105 -6.73 -6.56 -1.96
N ASP A 106 -6.94 -6.79 -3.24
CA ASP A 106 -6.79 -5.84 -4.35
C ASP A 106 -7.60 -4.56 -4.16
N ALA A 107 -8.77 -4.67 -3.50
CA ALA A 107 -9.65 -3.53 -3.18
C ALA A 107 -9.07 -2.56 -2.13
N TYR A 108 -8.04 -2.96 -1.38
CA TYR A 108 -7.46 -2.14 -0.31
C TYR A 108 -6.17 -1.45 -0.76
N PHE A 109 -5.23 -2.23 -1.28
CA PHE A 109 -4.01 -1.76 -1.91
C PHE A 109 -3.81 -2.50 -3.22
N PRO A 110 -3.93 -1.82 -4.37
CA PRO A 110 -3.76 -2.44 -5.67
C PRO A 110 -2.33 -2.92 -5.87
N SER A 111 -2.14 -3.86 -6.80
CA SER A 111 -0.82 -4.46 -7.06
C SER A 111 0.29 -3.45 -7.34
N VAL A 112 -0.04 -2.29 -7.93
CA VAL A 112 0.93 -1.22 -8.15
C VAL A 112 1.53 -0.70 -6.84
N SER A 113 0.73 -0.56 -5.78
CA SER A 113 1.22 -0.12 -4.46
C SER A 113 2.22 -1.12 -3.87
N TRP A 114 1.92 -2.41 -3.96
CA TRP A 114 2.81 -3.47 -3.54
C TRP A 114 4.08 -3.54 -4.37
N ASN A 115 3.97 -3.41 -5.70
CA ASN A 115 5.12 -3.37 -6.60
C ASN A 115 6.06 -2.19 -6.27
N CYS A 116 5.49 -1.01 -6.03
CA CYS A 116 6.26 0.16 -5.62
C CYS A 116 6.94 -0.03 -4.26
N LEU A 117 6.23 -0.62 -3.30
CA LEU A 117 6.79 -0.87 -1.97
C LEU A 117 7.94 -1.88 -2.02
N LEU A 118 7.71 -3.06 -2.59
CA LEU A 118 8.69 -4.15 -2.62
C LEU A 118 9.88 -3.82 -3.53
N GLY A 119 9.60 -3.31 -4.74
CA GLY A 119 10.63 -2.86 -5.67
C GLY A 119 11.43 -1.67 -5.15
N GLY A 120 10.76 -0.68 -4.52
CA GLY A 120 11.40 0.47 -3.90
C GLY A 120 12.33 0.13 -2.73
N LYS A 121 12.09 -1.01 -2.07
CA LYS A 121 12.98 -1.56 -1.02
C LYS A 121 14.08 -2.47 -1.57
N GLY A 122 14.14 -2.67 -2.88
CA GLY A 122 15.15 -3.51 -3.51
C GLY A 122 14.95 -5.01 -3.28
N ILE A 123 13.73 -5.43 -2.97
CA ILE A 123 13.40 -6.84 -2.79
C ILE A 123 12.94 -7.38 -4.13
N TYR A 124 13.72 -8.28 -4.70
CA TYR A 124 13.43 -8.90 -5.98
C TYR A 124 13.54 -10.42 -5.87
N PRO A 125 12.84 -11.17 -6.73
CA PRO A 125 13.13 -12.58 -6.96
C PRO A 125 14.57 -12.77 -7.40
N THR A 126 15.12 -13.97 -7.28
CA THR A 126 16.41 -14.32 -7.89
C THR A 126 16.29 -14.29 -9.41
N ASP A 127 17.42 -14.13 -10.12
CA ASP A 127 17.44 -14.08 -11.60
C ASP A 127 16.79 -15.32 -12.23
N GLU A 128 16.91 -16.49 -11.57
CA GLU A 128 16.29 -17.75 -12.02
C GLU A 128 14.75 -17.75 -11.86
N GLN A 129 14.23 -16.93 -10.97
CA GLN A 129 12.80 -16.83 -10.67
C GLN A 129 12.13 -15.67 -11.41
N VAL A 130 12.92 -14.73 -11.92
CA VAL A 130 12.40 -13.60 -12.71
C VAL A 130 11.81 -14.13 -14.00
N ARG A 131 10.54 -13.83 -14.24
CA ARG A 131 9.87 -14.13 -15.50
C ARG A 131 10.17 -13.03 -16.50
N PRO A 132 10.26 -13.38 -17.80
CA PRO A 132 10.30 -12.35 -18.84
C PRO A 132 9.13 -11.38 -18.65
N GLY A 133 9.41 -10.09 -18.74
CA GLY A 133 8.37 -9.06 -18.79
C GLY A 133 7.42 -9.32 -19.97
N ASN A 134 6.19 -8.81 -19.88
CA ASN A 134 5.32 -8.84 -21.04
C ASN A 134 5.81 -7.87 -22.11
N GLU A 135 5.30 -7.99 -23.33
CA GLU A 135 5.68 -7.13 -24.46
C GLU A 135 5.48 -5.63 -24.17
N LEU A 136 4.47 -5.28 -23.33
CA LEU A 136 4.24 -3.91 -22.90
C LEU A 136 5.39 -3.38 -22.04
N ALA A 137 5.98 -4.19 -21.15
CA ALA A 137 7.12 -3.77 -20.34
C ALA A 137 8.33 -3.38 -21.22
N ASN A 138 8.53 -4.09 -22.33
CA ASN A 138 9.62 -3.81 -23.26
C ASN A 138 9.42 -2.54 -24.10
N GLN A 139 8.21 -1.96 -24.11
CA GLN A 139 7.91 -0.71 -24.80
C GLN A 139 8.30 0.54 -23.99
N TYR A 140 8.57 0.38 -22.68
CA TYR A 140 8.95 1.50 -21.83
C TYR A 140 10.44 1.80 -21.94
N ASP A 141 10.73 2.97 -22.48
CA ASP A 141 12.07 3.55 -22.52
C ASP A 141 12.28 4.40 -21.25
N LEU A 142 13.04 3.86 -20.31
CA LEU A 142 13.28 4.51 -19.01
C LEU A 142 14.00 5.86 -19.17
N GLU A 143 14.83 6.03 -20.20
CA GLU A 143 15.53 7.28 -20.47
C GLU A 143 14.56 8.36 -20.96
N LYS A 144 13.63 7.99 -21.85
CA LYS A 144 12.55 8.88 -22.27
C LYS A 144 11.62 9.26 -21.12
N ILE A 145 11.24 8.30 -20.27
CA ILE A 145 10.44 8.57 -19.08
C ILE A 145 11.17 9.53 -18.15
N SER A 146 12.45 9.31 -17.86
CA SER A 146 13.26 10.20 -17.04
C SER A 146 13.33 11.63 -17.62
N THR A 147 13.53 11.74 -18.93
CA THR A 147 13.57 13.02 -19.65
C THR A 147 12.21 13.72 -19.57
N PHE A 148 11.12 13.00 -19.79
CA PHE A 148 9.77 13.53 -19.66
C PHE A 148 9.49 14.06 -18.24
N LEU A 149 9.82 13.28 -17.20
CA LEU A 149 9.63 13.71 -15.79
C LEU A 149 10.45 14.95 -15.45
N LYS A 150 11.71 15.04 -15.92
CA LYS A 150 12.53 16.25 -15.77
C LYS A 150 11.90 17.45 -16.48
N GLY A 151 11.36 17.25 -17.68
CA GLY A 151 10.63 18.28 -18.42
C GLY A 151 9.37 18.75 -17.67
N CYS A 152 8.61 17.82 -17.11
CA CYS A 152 7.44 18.17 -16.28
C CYS A 152 7.81 19.01 -15.07
N ALA A 153 8.93 18.71 -14.41
CA ALA A 153 9.39 19.46 -13.24
C ALA A 153 9.68 20.93 -13.56
N LEU A 154 10.07 21.26 -14.78
CA LEU A 154 10.32 22.65 -15.21
C LEU A 154 9.04 23.52 -15.24
N ASN A 155 7.86 22.93 -15.26
CA ASN A 155 6.60 23.65 -15.20
C ASN A 155 6.26 24.17 -13.79
N PHE A 156 7.02 23.76 -12.79
CA PHE A 156 6.78 24.12 -11.40
C PHE A 156 7.94 24.96 -10.87
N LYS A 157 7.59 25.99 -10.11
CA LYS A 157 8.59 26.78 -9.39
C LYS A 157 9.21 25.92 -8.27
N PRO A 158 10.49 26.20 -7.88
CA PRO A 158 11.07 25.59 -6.70
C PRO A 158 10.15 25.74 -5.48
N HIS A 159 10.01 24.69 -4.68
CA HIS A 159 9.07 24.63 -3.54
C HIS A 159 9.17 25.85 -2.62
N GLN A 160 10.38 26.30 -2.29
CA GLN A 160 10.60 27.47 -1.44
C GLN A 160 10.08 28.76 -2.06
N GLU A 161 10.19 28.93 -3.36
CA GLU A 161 9.67 30.07 -4.07
C GLU A 161 8.14 30.06 -4.08
N GLN A 162 7.55 28.91 -4.32
CA GLN A 162 6.09 28.75 -4.28
C GLN A 162 5.52 29.01 -2.88
N LEU A 163 6.19 28.57 -1.83
CA LEU A 163 5.79 28.85 -0.46
C LEU A 163 5.81 30.34 -0.13
N ARG A 164 6.79 31.09 -0.66
CA ARG A 164 6.82 32.56 -0.48
C ARG A 164 5.63 33.25 -1.13
N VAL A 165 5.24 32.79 -2.33
CA VAL A 165 4.04 33.33 -3.01
C VAL A 165 2.79 33.09 -2.17
N VAL A 166 2.57 31.87 -1.69
CA VAL A 166 1.39 31.53 -0.87
C VAL A 166 1.36 32.34 0.44
N ARG A 167 2.49 32.51 1.10
CA ARG A 167 2.58 33.25 2.36
C ARG A 167 2.35 34.76 2.19
N ASN A 168 2.63 35.31 1.02
CA ASN A 168 2.44 36.74 0.73
C ASN A 168 1.02 37.07 0.24
N VAL A 169 0.17 36.06 0.02
CA VAL A 169 -1.24 36.19 -0.39
C VAL A 169 -2.19 36.03 0.82
N ALA A 170 -1.69 35.57 1.96
CA ALA A 170 -2.41 35.44 3.22
C ALA A 170 -2.09 36.64 4.14
#